data_71cbaff460fbd96d36ad72e8b941da89
#
_entry.id   71cbaff460fbd96d36ad72e8b941da89
#
_cell.length_a   1.000
_cell.length_b   1.000
_cell.length_c   1.000
_cell.angle_alpha   90.00
_cell.angle_beta   90.00
_cell.angle_gamma   90.00
#
_symmetry.space_group_name_H-M   'P 1'
#
loop_
_entity.id
_entity.type
_entity.pdbx_description
1 polymer ?
#
loop_
_entity_poly.entity_id
_entity_poly.type
_entity_poly.pdbx_seq_one_letter_code
_entity_poly.pdbx_strand_id
1 'polypeptide(L)'
;KVFIKNQPVDSYLEHLLEEFQSYDIQKLRTLYIGGGTPTALSASQLEVLLKGLTKNLDLSVLEELTIEANPGDLDADKIAVLKNSAVNRVSLGVQTFDDKMLKKIGRSHLEKDIYENIDRLKLAGFDNISIDLIYALPGQTMEQVKENVAKAIGLDIPHMSLYSLILENH
;
A
#
# COMPACT_ATOMS: atom_id res chain seq x y z
N LYS A 1 9.58 -8.10 10.30
CA LYS A 1 9.72 -8.61 8.91
C LYS A 1 10.85 -9.62 8.87
N VAL A 2 10.57 -10.85 8.52
CA VAL A 2 11.61 -11.86 8.23
C VAL A 2 11.95 -11.72 6.75
N PHE A 3 13.15 -11.21 6.46
CA PHE A 3 13.66 -11.18 5.09
C PHE A 3 14.30 -12.53 4.78
N ILE A 4 13.61 -13.38 4.04
CA ILE A 4 14.19 -14.60 3.49
C ILE A 4 14.75 -14.23 2.11
N LYS A 5 16.07 -14.34 1.96
CA LYS A 5 16.76 -14.16 0.68
C LYS A 5 16.30 -15.27 -0.27
N ASN A 6 15.86 -14.94 -1.48
CA ASN A 6 15.36 -15.88 -2.50
C ASN A 6 14.02 -16.56 -2.15
N GLN A 7 13.01 -15.81 -1.75
CA GLN A 7 11.66 -16.35 -1.66
C GLN A 7 11.14 -16.73 -3.05
N PRO A 8 10.51 -17.91 -3.20
CA PRO A 8 9.87 -18.32 -4.43
C PRO A 8 8.54 -17.56 -4.60
N VAL A 9 8.63 -16.27 -4.96
CA VAL A 9 7.46 -15.37 -5.05
C VAL A 9 6.42 -15.91 -6.03
N ASP A 10 6.86 -16.41 -7.18
CA ASP A 10 5.96 -16.92 -8.21
C ASP A 10 5.16 -18.13 -7.71
N SER A 11 5.84 -19.09 -7.09
CA SER A 11 5.18 -20.24 -6.47
C SER A 11 4.24 -19.85 -5.32
N TYR A 12 4.60 -18.82 -4.54
CA TYR A 12 3.71 -18.27 -3.51
C TYR A 12 2.44 -17.67 -4.12
N LEU A 13 2.57 -16.91 -5.20
CA LEU A 13 1.42 -16.33 -5.90
C LEU A 13 0.51 -17.40 -6.51
N GLU A 14 1.09 -18.46 -7.10
CA GLU A 14 0.34 -19.59 -7.61
C GLU A 14 -0.53 -20.23 -6.52
N HIS A 15 0.06 -20.61 -5.39
CA HIS A 15 -0.67 -21.22 -4.28
C HIS A 15 -1.71 -20.28 -3.66
N LEU A 16 -1.38 -18.98 -3.51
CA LEU A 16 -2.32 -17.98 -3.02
C LEU A 16 -3.56 -17.87 -3.91
N LEU A 17 -3.36 -17.86 -5.23
CA LEU A 17 -4.46 -17.78 -6.18
C LEU A 17 -5.26 -19.08 -6.25
N GLU A 18 -4.63 -20.24 -6.15
CA GLU A 18 -5.29 -21.54 -6.02
C GLU A 18 -6.17 -21.59 -4.77
N GLU A 19 -5.62 -21.17 -3.62
CA GLU A 19 -6.36 -21.10 -2.37
C GLU A 19 -7.57 -20.15 -2.50
N PHE A 20 -7.37 -18.94 -3.01
CA PHE A 20 -8.46 -17.98 -3.21
C PHE A 20 -9.57 -18.54 -4.12
N GLN A 21 -9.20 -19.20 -5.21
CA GLN A 21 -10.15 -19.80 -6.14
C GLN A 21 -10.92 -20.98 -5.53
N SER A 22 -10.33 -21.70 -4.54
CA SER A 22 -10.98 -22.82 -3.87
C SER A 22 -12.22 -22.44 -3.06
N TYR A 23 -12.36 -21.16 -2.68
CA TYR A 23 -13.51 -20.64 -1.93
C TYR A 23 -14.74 -20.36 -2.82
N ASP A 24 -14.65 -20.49 -4.15
CA ASP A 24 -15.74 -20.22 -5.12
C ASP A 24 -16.46 -18.88 -4.88
N ILE A 25 -15.68 -17.85 -4.53
CA ILE A 25 -16.23 -16.52 -4.28
C ILE A 25 -16.45 -15.82 -5.64
N GLN A 26 -17.69 -15.48 -5.94
CA GLN A 26 -18.07 -14.79 -7.17
C GLN A 26 -18.47 -13.34 -6.94
N LYS A 27 -18.93 -12.99 -5.74
CA LYS A 27 -19.41 -11.64 -5.40
C LYS A 27 -18.77 -11.12 -4.15
N LEU A 28 -18.06 -10.02 -4.26
CA LEU A 28 -17.50 -9.25 -3.15
C LEU A 28 -17.87 -7.79 -3.32
N ARG A 29 -18.27 -7.14 -2.23
CA ARG A 29 -18.42 -5.68 -2.22
C ARG A 29 -17.07 -4.99 -2.04
N THR A 30 -16.20 -5.59 -1.23
CA THR A 30 -14.87 -5.04 -0.97
C THR A 30 -13.81 -6.14 -1.01
N LEU A 31 -12.63 -5.80 -1.53
CA LEU A 31 -11.44 -6.65 -1.49
C LEU A 31 -10.25 -5.80 -1.04
N TYR A 32 -9.52 -6.28 -0.04
CA TYR A 32 -8.34 -5.60 0.50
C TYR A 32 -7.10 -6.46 0.32
N ILE A 33 -6.09 -5.93 -0.37
CA ILE A 33 -4.81 -6.60 -0.61
C ILE A 33 -3.76 -5.91 0.25
N GLY A 34 -3.34 -6.58 1.30
CA GLY A 34 -2.42 -6.05 2.29
C GLY A 34 -1.42 -7.08 2.81
N GLY A 35 -0.74 -6.76 3.92
CA GLY A 35 0.19 -7.64 4.61
C GLY A 35 1.66 -7.30 4.38
N GLY A 36 2.39 -8.10 3.61
CA GLY A 36 3.85 -7.95 3.43
C GLY A 36 4.30 -6.83 2.48
N THR A 37 3.46 -5.94 2.06
CA THR A 37 3.62 -4.92 1.00
C THR A 37 3.45 -5.51 -0.40
N PRO A 38 2.22 -5.51 -0.94
CA PRO A 38 1.94 -6.04 -2.28
C PRO A 38 2.75 -5.37 -3.39
N THR A 39 3.06 -4.08 -3.24
CA THR A 39 3.88 -3.34 -4.22
C THR A 39 5.38 -3.65 -4.19
N ALA A 40 5.83 -4.53 -3.28
CA ALA A 40 7.18 -5.11 -3.37
C ALA A 40 7.29 -6.13 -4.52
N LEU A 41 6.18 -6.64 -5.03
CA LEU A 41 6.12 -7.46 -6.24
C LEU A 41 6.62 -6.68 -7.46
N SER A 42 7.17 -7.37 -8.46
CA SER A 42 7.40 -6.77 -9.77
C SER A 42 6.09 -6.38 -10.45
N ALA A 43 6.11 -5.50 -11.44
CA ALA A 43 4.91 -5.11 -12.18
C ALA A 43 4.19 -6.32 -12.80
N SER A 44 4.95 -7.27 -13.36
CA SER A 44 4.39 -8.51 -13.93
C SER A 44 3.74 -9.42 -12.87
N GLN A 45 4.36 -9.57 -11.70
CA GLN A 45 3.82 -10.35 -10.60
C GLN A 45 2.56 -9.69 -10.01
N LEU A 46 2.58 -8.36 -9.89
CA LEU A 46 1.42 -7.59 -9.45
C LEU A 46 0.24 -7.75 -10.41
N GLU A 47 0.51 -7.73 -11.72
CA GLU A 47 -0.50 -7.97 -12.74
C GLU A 47 -1.10 -9.38 -12.65
N VAL A 48 -0.26 -10.41 -12.46
CA VAL A 48 -0.70 -11.79 -12.24
C VAL A 48 -1.60 -11.89 -11.01
N LEU A 49 -1.19 -11.30 -9.89
CA LEU A 49 -1.99 -11.27 -8.66
C LEU A 49 -3.35 -10.63 -8.88
N LEU A 50 -3.39 -9.42 -9.43
CA LEU A 50 -4.65 -8.66 -9.60
C LEU A 50 -5.60 -9.35 -10.59
N LYS A 51 -5.09 -9.85 -11.71
CA LYS A 51 -5.89 -10.63 -12.68
C LYS A 51 -6.41 -11.93 -12.06
N GLY A 52 -5.57 -12.65 -11.32
CA GLY A 52 -5.95 -13.91 -10.68
C GLY A 52 -7.04 -13.72 -9.61
N LEU A 53 -6.94 -12.69 -8.78
CA LEU A 53 -7.94 -12.38 -7.75
C LEU A 53 -9.29 -11.93 -8.35
N THR A 54 -9.28 -11.26 -9.48
CA THR A 54 -10.51 -10.71 -10.10
C THR A 54 -11.12 -11.60 -11.16
N LYS A 55 -10.45 -12.69 -11.56
CA LYS A 55 -10.83 -13.56 -12.68
C LYS A 55 -12.28 -14.06 -12.63
N ASN A 56 -12.74 -14.47 -11.46
CA ASN A 56 -14.05 -15.08 -11.25
C ASN A 56 -15.03 -14.14 -10.52
N LEU A 57 -14.62 -12.91 -10.22
CA LEU A 57 -15.44 -11.95 -9.50
C LEU A 57 -16.39 -11.20 -10.43
N ASP A 58 -17.62 -11.04 -9.99
CA ASP A 58 -18.57 -10.09 -10.58
C ASP A 58 -18.16 -8.66 -10.18
N LEU A 59 -17.39 -8.01 -11.05
CA LEU A 59 -16.89 -6.65 -10.80
C LEU A 59 -18.00 -5.59 -10.77
N SER A 60 -19.21 -5.89 -11.21
CA SER A 60 -20.33 -4.94 -11.17
C SER A 60 -20.83 -4.65 -9.75
N VAL A 61 -20.54 -5.55 -8.80
CA VAL A 61 -20.91 -5.41 -7.38
C VAL A 61 -19.71 -5.03 -6.50
N LEU A 62 -18.50 -4.97 -7.07
CA LEU A 62 -17.29 -4.62 -6.35
C LEU A 62 -17.21 -3.09 -6.17
N GLU A 63 -17.43 -2.62 -4.96
CA GLU A 63 -17.43 -1.19 -4.61
C GLU A 63 -16.00 -0.68 -4.34
N GLU A 64 -15.18 -1.48 -3.67
CA GLU A 64 -13.80 -1.10 -3.33
C GLU A 64 -12.83 -2.28 -3.51
N LEU A 65 -11.75 -2.05 -4.26
CA LEU A 65 -10.55 -2.87 -4.25
C LEU A 65 -9.37 -2.01 -3.79
N THR A 66 -8.95 -2.26 -2.55
CA THR A 66 -7.82 -1.55 -1.94
C THR A 66 -6.54 -2.36 -2.08
N ILE A 67 -5.44 -1.67 -2.35
CA ILE A 67 -4.09 -2.22 -2.28
C ILE A 67 -3.19 -1.38 -1.36
N GLU A 68 -2.42 -2.06 -0.50
CA GLU A 68 -1.35 -1.43 0.27
C GLU A 68 -0.12 -1.21 -0.59
N ALA A 69 0.51 -0.06 -0.41
CA ALA A 69 1.72 0.32 -1.13
C ALA A 69 2.71 1.05 -0.22
N ASN A 70 4.00 0.96 -0.55
CA ASN A 70 5.00 1.87 0.01
C ASN A 70 5.39 2.91 -1.04
N PRO A 71 5.63 4.17 -0.65
CA PRO A 71 6.08 5.20 -1.58
C PRO A 71 7.34 4.82 -2.37
N GLY A 72 8.30 4.12 -1.74
CA GLY A 72 9.53 3.69 -2.41
C GLY A 72 9.39 2.53 -3.40
N ASP A 73 8.23 1.86 -3.44
CA ASP A 73 8.01 0.66 -4.26
C ASP A 73 7.11 0.92 -5.48
N LEU A 74 6.48 2.12 -5.57
CA LEU A 74 5.59 2.48 -6.67
C LEU A 74 6.35 3.22 -7.78
N ASP A 75 6.67 2.49 -8.85
CA ASP A 75 7.17 3.05 -10.10
C ASP A 75 6.03 3.25 -11.13
N ALA A 76 6.38 3.80 -12.29
CA ALA A 76 5.42 4.08 -13.35
C ALA A 76 4.74 2.81 -13.89
N ASP A 77 5.49 1.71 -14.00
CA ASP A 77 4.98 0.45 -14.54
C ASP A 77 3.94 -0.16 -13.58
N LYS A 78 4.21 -0.15 -12.28
CA LYS A 78 3.25 -0.63 -11.27
C LYS A 78 2.01 0.25 -11.21
N ILE A 79 2.15 1.58 -11.27
CA ILE A 79 1.00 2.48 -11.34
C ILE A 79 0.15 2.19 -12.58
N ALA A 80 0.77 1.91 -13.73
CA ALA A 80 0.06 1.51 -14.95
C ALA A 80 -0.69 0.18 -14.76
N VAL A 81 -0.10 -0.81 -14.08
CA VAL A 81 -0.76 -2.07 -13.73
C VAL A 81 -1.97 -1.82 -12.83
N LEU A 82 -1.84 -1.00 -11.78
CA LEU A 82 -2.95 -0.65 -10.90
C LEU A 82 -4.08 0.03 -11.67
N LYS A 83 -3.76 1.02 -12.51
CA LYS A 83 -4.74 1.74 -13.34
C LYS A 83 -5.53 0.83 -14.27
N ASN A 84 -4.88 -0.19 -14.83
CA ASN A 84 -5.48 -1.13 -15.77
C ASN A 84 -6.18 -2.32 -15.08
N SER A 85 -6.28 -2.29 -13.75
CA SER A 85 -6.94 -3.31 -12.93
C SER A 85 -8.26 -2.78 -12.34
N ALA A 86 -8.89 -3.59 -11.48
CA ALA A 86 -10.07 -3.16 -10.73
C ALA A 86 -9.72 -2.39 -9.44
N VAL A 87 -8.45 -2.12 -9.17
CA VAL A 87 -8.02 -1.33 -8.00
C VAL A 87 -8.55 0.09 -8.12
N ASN A 88 -9.28 0.54 -7.11
CA ASN A 88 -9.84 1.88 -7.05
C ASN A 88 -9.47 2.64 -5.76
N ARG A 89 -8.71 2.00 -4.85
CA ARG A 89 -8.17 2.65 -3.65
C ARG A 89 -6.71 2.21 -3.41
N VAL A 90 -5.85 3.17 -3.07
CA VAL A 90 -4.45 2.91 -2.71
C VAL A 90 -4.19 3.40 -1.29
N SER A 91 -3.68 2.52 -0.40
CA SER A 91 -3.24 2.89 0.95
C SER A 91 -1.72 2.94 1.02
N LEU A 92 -1.17 4.15 1.20
CA LEU A 92 0.28 4.40 1.21
C LEU A 92 0.83 4.39 2.63
N GLY A 93 1.77 3.50 2.90
CA GLY A 93 2.49 3.42 4.17
C GLY A 93 3.54 4.53 4.31
N VAL A 94 3.10 5.78 4.49
CA VAL A 94 3.96 6.96 4.65
C VAL A 94 4.74 6.92 5.96
N GLN A 95 4.08 6.59 7.06
CA GLN A 95 4.58 6.50 8.42
C GLN A 95 4.94 7.84 9.05
N THR A 96 5.77 8.66 8.43
CA THR A 96 6.19 10.00 8.86
C THR A 96 6.76 10.75 7.66
N PHE A 97 6.81 12.08 7.74
CA PHE A 97 7.47 12.95 6.76
C PHE A 97 8.90 13.34 7.19
N ASP A 98 9.42 12.78 8.28
CA ASP A 98 10.79 13.02 8.75
C ASP A 98 11.73 11.95 8.20
N ASP A 99 12.64 12.35 7.29
CA ASP A 99 13.61 11.44 6.64
C ASP A 99 14.51 10.72 7.63
N LYS A 100 14.89 11.37 8.75
CA LYS A 100 15.73 10.76 9.78
C LYS A 100 14.94 9.68 10.51
N MET A 101 13.67 9.93 10.76
CA MET A 101 12.77 8.97 11.40
C MET A 101 12.45 7.82 10.46
N LEU A 102 12.18 8.09 9.17
CA LEU A 102 12.00 7.06 8.14
C LEU A 102 13.18 6.09 8.11
N LYS A 103 14.40 6.63 8.06
CA LYS A 103 15.62 5.82 8.11
C LYS A 103 15.74 5.01 9.40
N LYS A 104 15.39 5.60 10.54
CA LYS A 104 15.46 4.95 11.86
C LYS A 104 14.49 3.76 11.98
N ILE A 105 13.33 3.83 11.33
CA ILE A 105 12.34 2.74 11.30
C ILE A 105 12.52 1.80 10.09
N GLY A 106 13.64 1.92 9.37
CA GLY A 106 14.01 1.01 8.28
C GLY A 106 13.19 1.19 7.00
N ARG A 107 12.68 2.41 6.73
CA ARG A 107 12.01 2.73 5.47
C ARG A 107 13.04 3.11 4.41
N SER A 108 12.77 2.71 3.16
CA SER A 108 13.62 2.98 2.00
C SER A 108 13.28 4.29 1.29
N HIS A 109 12.06 4.81 1.48
CA HIS A 109 11.61 6.05 0.87
C HIS A 109 11.95 7.28 1.73
N LEU A 110 11.93 8.44 1.10
CA LEU A 110 12.11 9.76 1.68
C LEU A 110 10.81 10.58 1.58
N GLU A 111 10.75 11.71 2.26
CA GLU A 111 9.62 12.64 2.20
C GLU A 111 9.26 13.02 0.75
N LYS A 112 10.25 13.32 -0.08
CA LYS A 112 10.03 13.65 -1.50
C LYS A 112 9.30 12.56 -2.28
N ASP A 113 9.61 11.29 -1.98
CA ASP A 113 9.01 10.14 -2.68
C ASP A 113 7.51 10.03 -2.37
N ILE A 114 7.09 10.51 -1.19
CA ILE A 114 5.67 10.56 -0.80
C ILE A 114 4.89 11.49 -1.73
N TYR A 115 5.36 12.73 -1.89
CA TYR A 115 4.72 13.71 -2.77
C TYR A 115 4.72 13.24 -4.22
N GLU A 116 5.87 12.79 -4.73
CA GLU A 116 5.98 12.30 -6.10
C GLU A 116 5.01 11.14 -6.39
N ASN A 117 4.85 10.21 -5.46
CA ASN A 117 3.96 9.07 -5.68
C ASN A 117 2.48 9.47 -5.58
N ILE A 118 2.11 10.38 -4.68
CA ILE A 118 0.75 10.90 -4.61
C ILE A 118 0.40 11.64 -5.90
N ASP A 119 1.30 12.48 -6.40
CA ASP A 119 1.08 13.20 -7.66
C ASP A 119 0.92 12.22 -8.85
N ARG A 120 1.77 11.21 -8.93
CA ARG A 120 1.67 10.15 -9.96
C ARG A 120 0.35 9.38 -9.89
N LEU A 121 -0.11 9.02 -8.68
CA LEU A 121 -1.39 8.35 -8.49
C LEU A 121 -2.55 9.24 -8.91
N LYS A 122 -2.57 10.53 -8.51
CA LYS A 122 -3.58 11.50 -8.94
C LYS A 122 -3.60 11.68 -10.47
N LEU A 123 -2.42 11.82 -11.09
CA LEU A 123 -2.28 11.91 -12.56
C LEU A 123 -2.75 10.62 -13.26
N ALA A 124 -2.62 9.47 -12.62
CA ALA A 124 -3.15 8.21 -13.12
C ALA A 124 -4.67 8.07 -12.93
N GLY A 125 -5.32 8.99 -12.21
CA GLY A 125 -6.77 9.02 -11.99
C GLY A 125 -7.22 8.31 -10.71
N PHE A 126 -6.32 8.11 -9.72
CA PHE A 126 -6.70 7.61 -8.40
C PHE A 126 -7.13 8.78 -7.50
N ASP A 127 -8.42 8.88 -7.24
CA ASP A 127 -8.99 9.88 -6.31
C ASP A 127 -9.10 9.33 -4.88
N ASN A 128 -9.21 8.00 -4.71
CA ASN A 128 -9.31 7.36 -3.40
C ASN A 128 -7.93 6.91 -2.91
N ILE A 129 -7.17 7.87 -2.36
CA ILE A 129 -5.85 7.65 -1.77
C ILE A 129 -5.96 7.80 -0.26
N SER A 130 -5.40 6.83 0.47
CA SER A 130 -5.21 6.88 1.93
C SER A 130 -3.74 6.89 2.25
N ILE A 131 -3.35 7.56 3.34
CA ILE A 131 -2.01 7.42 3.92
C ILE A 131 -2.07 6.91 5.35
N ASP A 132 -1.06 6.15 5.73
CA ASP A 132 -0.89 5.66 7.08
C ASP A 132 0.26 6.40 7.75
N LEU A 133 0.00 7.00 8.92
CA LEU A 133 0.97 7.68 9.76
C LEU A 133 1.13 6.92 11.08
N ILE A 134 2.36 6.89 11.59
CA ILE A 134 2.67 6.34 12.92
C ILE A 134 3.12 7.48 13.83
N TYR A 135 2.48 7.59 14.99
CA TYR A 135 2.94 8.47 16.07
C TYR A 135 3.53 7.66 17.24
N ALA A 136 4.12 8.37 18.20
CA ALA A 136 4.88 7.79 19.31
C ALA A 136 6.10 6.97 18.84
N LEU A 137 6.72 7.36 17.72
CA LEU A 137 7.99 6.81 17.29
C LEU A 137 9.10 7.19 18.30
N PRO A 138 10.13 6.32 18.51
CA PRO A 138 11.19 6.58 19.50
C PRO A 138 11.92 7.91 19.25
N GLY A 139 11.74 8.86 20.19
CA GLY A 139 12.32 10.20 20.11
C GLY A 139 11.51 11.22 19.30
N GLN A 140 10.29 10.86 18.85
CA GLN A 140 9.38 11.79 18.20
C GLN A 140 8.77 12.77 19.20
N THR A 141 8.77 14.06 18.87
CA THR A 141 8.13 15.11 19.69
C THR A 141 6.68 15.33 19.25
N MET A 142 5.90 15.99 20.10
CA MET A 142 4.52 16.37 19.77
C MET A 142 4.47 17.36 18.60
N GLU A 143 5.47 18.25 18.50
CA GLU A 143 5.59 19.20 17.39
C GLU A 143 5.76 18.47 16.06
N GLN A 144 6.62 17.43 16.03
CA GLN A 144 6.79 16.58 14.83
C GLN A 144 5.52 15.82 14.46
N VAL A 145 4.74 15.35 15.43
CA VAL A 145 3.43 14.73 15.16
C VAL A 145 2.48 15.73 14.50
N LYS A 146 2.38 16.95 15.06
CA LYS A 146 1.55 18.02 14.49
C LYS A 146 1.99 18.40 13.08
N GLU A 147 3.30 18.49 12.83
CA GLU A 147 3.86 18.77 11.52
C GLU A 147 3.51 17.66 10.51
N ASN A 148 3.64 16.39 10.89
CA ASN A 148 3.23 15.26 10.05
C ASN A 148 1.74 15.34 9.66
N VAL A 149 0.87 15.64 10.62
CA VAL A 149 -0.57 15.79 10.34
C VAL A 149 -0.82 16.99 9.43
N ALA A 150 -0.16 18.14 9.66
CA ALA A 150 -0.30 19.31 8.80
C ALA A 150 0.15 19.04 7.36
N LYS A 151 1.28 18.34 7.16
CA LYS A 151 1.75 17.89 5.85
C LYS A 151 0.75 16.95 5.18
N ALA A 152 0.20 16.00 5.94
CA ALA A 152 -0.81 15.07 5.45
C ALA A 152 -2.09 15.78 4.97
N ILE A 153 -2.57 16.77 5.71
CA ILE A 153 -3.71 17.61 5.31
C ILE A 153 -3.40 18.37 4.02
N GLY A 154 -2.16 18.86 3.90
CA GLY A 154 -1.70 19.59 2.70
C GLY A 154 -1.62 18.75 1.43
N LEU A 155 -1.69 17.41 1.52
CA LEU A 155 -1.70 16.53 0.35
C LEU A 155 -3.02 16.54 -0.41
N ASP A 156 -4.09 17.07 0.18
CA ASP A 156 -5.44 17.09 -0.40
C ASP A 156 -5.87 15.69 -0.89
N ILE A 157 -5.88 14.74 0.05
CA ILE A 157 -6.33 13.37 -0.14
C ILE A 157 -7.49 13.06 0.81
N PRO A 158 -8.41 12.14 0.46
CA PRO A 158 -9.65 11.95 1.20
C PRO A 158 -9.48 11.27 2.56
N HIS A 159 -8.38 10.54 2.80
CA HIS A 159 -8.27 9.71 4.00
C HIS A 159 -6.85 9.65 4.56
N MET A 160 -6.73 9.63 5.89
CA MET A 160 -5.51 9.26 6.62
C MET A 160 -5.83 8.38 7.81
N SER A 161 -4.96 7.43 8.10
CA SER A 161 -4.99 6.62 9.32
C SER A 161 -3.81 7.01 10.22
N LEU A 162 -4.06 7.10 11.54
CA LEU A 162 -3.02 7.35 12.53
C LEU A 162 -2.94 6.17 13.50
N TYR A 163 -1.76 5.57 13.58
CA TYR A 163 -1.48 4.45 14.47
C TYR A 163 -0.46 4.84 15.54
N SER A 164 -0.67 4.41 16.78
CA SER A 164 0.40 4.47 17.78
C SER A 164 1.39 3.33 17.56
N LEU A 165 2.70 3.63 17.70
CA LEU A 165 3.68 2.56 17.79
C LEU A 165 3.44 1.75 19.07
N ILE A 166 3.21 0.45 18.92
CA ILE A 166 3.15 -0.50 20.03
C ILE A 166 4.44 -1.33 19.99
N LEU A 167 5.20 -1.31 21.07
CA LEU A 167 6.37 -2.16 21.24
C LEU A 167 5.93 -3.42 21.99
N GLU A 168 6.04 -4.57 21.33
CA GLU A 168 5.88 -5.86 21.99
C GLU A 168 7.17 -6.20 22.75
N ASN A 169 7.04 -6.53 24.03
CA ASN A 169 8.15 -7.07 24.81
C ASN A 169 8.34 -8.53 24.43
N HIS A 170 9.41 -8.85 23.74
CA HIS A 170 9.88 -10.22 23.50
C HIS A 170 10.86 -10.65 24.58
#